data_f86038e945b8622cbb0201b1f96b9cd5
#
_entry.id   f86038e945b8622cbb0201b1f96b9cd5
#
_cell.length_a   1.000
_cell.length_b   1.000
_cell.length_c   1.000
_cell.angle_alpha   90.00
_cell.angle_beta   90.00
_cell.angle_gamma   90.00
#
_symmetry.space_group_name_H-M   'P 1'
#
loop_
_entity.id
_entity.type
_entity.pdbx_description
1 polymer ?
#
loop_
_entity_poly.entity_id
_entity_poly.type
_entity_poly.pdbx_seq_one_letter_code
_entity_poly.pdbx_strand_id
1 'polypeptide(L)'
;MVTIRYGVIGVGGVGKAHVKAAKELENIELIAVADINVDYAKKIGEEYNVHWYKDYGEMIEKEKLDAVSICVPHFLHAKIGLDVIDYDVNVLMEKPITITVGEAEKLINKAKKHNVKLGVCFQHRIDPESIVLKDLIKNGMGEPLRGNLLYTCYRDQRYYGKGAWRGTWWGEGGGVLINQAIHYIDLFFWFLGKKPVKIYSMMDNMLHNIEVEDTASAVSLLENNSQAVMQFSSFDHPSIFHLDIRFSRGAIIMDSSGAKYVKTPMLRDMIENKIEKTEPEWATLSNIKVKYTGHKGILYDFANAIIEDKEPLVSGEEGKISIEVVNAIIMSGFLGKVVELPLNPEEYDKILEKLKERKPLGEKYSL
;
A
#
# COMPACT_ATOMS: atom_id res chain seq x y z
N MET A 1 -22.24 5.61 21.70
CA MET A 1 -21.22 5.92 20.71
C MET A 1 -21.89 5.89 19.34
N VAL A 2 -21.50 6.79 18.43
CA VAL A 2 -21.95 6.71 17.04
C VAL A 2 -21.21 5.55 16.38
N THR A 3 -21.95 4.70 15.67
CA THR A 3 -21.38 3.57 14.92
C THR A 3 -21.76 3.73 13.45
N ILE A 4 -20.89 3.27 12.55
CA ILE A 4 -21.19 3.21 11.12
C ILE A 4 -21.70 1.80 10.75
N ARG A 5 -22.68 1.74 9.84
CA ARG A 5 -23.19 0.50 9.25
C ARG A 5 -22.23 0.04 8.16
N TYR A 6 -21.62 -1.12 8.34
CA TYR A 6 -20.46 -1.55 7.57
C TYR A 6 -20.68 -2.86 6.83
N GLY A 7 -20.20 -2.93 5.60
CA GLY A 7 -20.17 -4.14 4.79
C GLY A 7 -18.75 -4.56 4.38
N VAL A 8 -18.58 -5.82 3.99
CA VAL A 8 -17.31 -6.33 3.42
C VAL A 8 -17.59 -7.02 2.09
N ILE A 9 -16.95 -6.58 1.02
CA ILE A 9 -17.03 -7.14 -0.33
C ILE A 9 -15.76 -7.96 -0.60
N GLY A 10 -15.94 -9.26 -0.87
CA GLY A 10 -14.84 -10.23 -0.96
C GLY A 10 -14.43 -10.73 0.42
N VAL A 11 -14.91 -11.91 0.83
CA VAL A 11 -14.64 -12.49 2.16
C VAL A 11 -13.73 -13.73 2.12
N GLY A 12 -13.01 -13.89 0.99
CA GLY A 12 -11.86 -14.79 0.91
C GLY A 12 -10.64 -14.22 1.65
N GLY A 13 -9.51 -14.87 1.60
CA GLY A 13 -8.18 -14.36 2.02
C GLY A 13 -8.20 -13.25 3.08
N VAL A 14 -7.78 -12.04 2.67
CA VAL A 14 -7.70 -10.87 3.55
C VAL A 14 -9.07 -10.34 4.01
N GLY A 15 -10.13 -10.55 3.23
CA GLY A 15 -11.46 -10.09 3.63
C GLY A 15 -11.95 -10.68 4.95
N LYS A 16 -11.53 -11.89 5.30
CA LYS A 16 -11.80 -12.47 6.65
C LYS A 16 -11.18 -11.64 7.76
N ALA A 17 -10.01 -11.06 7.55
CA ALA A 17 -9.38 -10.18 8.52
C ALA A 17 -10.19 -8.88 8.71
N HIS A 18 -10.75 -8.34 7.62
CA HIS A 18 -11.65 -7.17 7.68
C HIS A 18 -12.95 -7.50 8.41
N VAL A 19 -13.59 -8.62 8.11
CA VAL A 19 -14.81 -9.08 8.82
C VAL A 19 -14.55 -9.21 10.32
N LYS A 20 -13.47 -9.90 10.70
CA LYS A 20 -13.09 -10.07 12.10
C LYS A 20 -12.82 -8.71 12.77
N ALA A 21 -12.04 -7.86 12.13
CA ALA A 21 -11.73 -6.53 12.66
C ALA A 21 -13.00 -5.68 12.84
N ALA A 22 -13.87 -5.63 11.82
CA ALA A 22 -15.13 -4.87 11.89
C ALA A 22 -16.05 -5.36 13.02
N LYS A 23 -16.13 -6.69 13.24
CA LYS A 23 -16.95 -7.27 14.30
C LYS A 23 -16.47 -6.93 15.72
N GLU A 24 -15.18 -6.67 15.87
CA GLU A 24 -14.55 -6.40 17.18
C GLU A 24 -14.45 -4.91 17.52
N LEU A 25 -14.83 -4.01 16.60
CA LEU A 25 -14.68 -2.57 16.77
C LEU A 25 -15.96 -1.92 17.31
N GLU A 26 -15.82 -1.05 18.30
CA GLU A 26 -16.94 -0.35 18.95
C GLU A 26 -17.55 0.77 18.11
N ASN A 27 -16.87 1.25 17.07
CA ASN A 27 -17.34 2.31 16.16
C ASN A 27 -17.85 1.76 14.82
N ILE A 28 -17.94 0.43 14.68
CA ILE A 28 -18.45 -0.27 13.49
C ILE A 28 -19.53 -1.25 13.89
N GLU A 29 -20.65 -1.22 13.17
CA GLU A 29 -21.66 -2.26 13.18
C GLU A 29 -21.55 -3.06 11.88
N LEU A 30 -20.97 -4.26 11.93
CA LEU A 30 -20.88 -5.15 10.77
C LEU A 30 -22.28 -5.69 10.46
N ILE A 31 -22.83 -5.30 9.31
CA ILE A 31 -24.21 -5.60 8.87
C ILE A 31 -24.23 -6.78 7.90
N ALA A 32 -23.34 -6.76 6.89
CA ALA A 32 -23.43 -7.69 5.79
C ALA A 32 -22.08 -7.98 5.13
N VAL A 33 -22.04 -9.10 4.43
CA VAL A 33 -20.89 -9.51 3.60
C VAL A 33 -21.35 -9.92 2.21
N ALA A 34 -20.50 -9.71 1.20
CA ALA A 34 -20.76 -10.17 -0.16
C ALA A 34 -19.54 -10.90 -0.73
N ASP A 35 -19.77 -12.02 -1.43
CA ASP A 35 -18.73 -12.73 -2.19
C ASP A 35 -19.39 -13.46 -3.38
N ILE A 36 -18.76 -13.40 -4.55
CA ILE A 36 -19.23 -14.13 -5.74
C ILE A 36 -19.30 -15.64 -5.49
N ASN A 37 -18.44 -16.15 -4.61
CA ASN A 37 -18.55 -17.51 -4.07
C ASN A 37 -19.57 -17.52 -2.93
N VAL A 38 -20.78 -17.96 -3.27
CA VAL A 38 -21.94 -18.01 -2.35
C VAL A 38 -21.64 -18.82 -1.08
N ASP A 39 -20.90 -19.91 -1.19
CA ASP A 39 -20.57 -20.77 -0.04
C ASP A 39 -19.66 -20.02 0.95
N TYR A 40 -18.74 -19.20 0.44
CA TYR A 40 -17.93 -18.33 1.30
C TYR A 40 -18.76 -17.23 1.95
N ALA A 41 -19.61 -16.53 1.18
CA ALA A 41 -20.48 -15.49 1.71
C ALA A 41 -21.38 -16.04 2.82
N LYS A 42 -22.06 -17.18 2.54
CA LYS A 42 -22.94 -17.86 3.49
C LYS A 42 -22.21 -18.29 4.75
N LYS A 43 -21.07 -18.99 4.61
CA LYS A 43 -20.26 -19.45 5.74
C LYS A 43 -19.87 -18.30 6.67
N ILE A 44 -19.37 -17.20 6.11
CA ILE A 44 -18.96 -16.02 6.89
C ILE A 44 -20.18 -15.32 7.50
N GLY A 45 -21.27 -15.16 6.75
CA GLY A 45 -22.51 -14.59 7.27
C GLY A 45 -23.06 -15.36 8.48
N GLU A 46 -23.10 -16.69 8.41
CA GLU A 46 -23.51 -17.55 9.52
C GLU A 46 -22.53 -17.50 10.71
N GLU A 47 -21.20 -17.55 10.46
CA GLU A 47 -20.17 -17.49 11.50
C GLU A 47 -20.23 -16.21 12.33
N TYR A 48 -20.47 -15.05 11.67
CA TYR A 48 -20.49 -13.74 12.33
C TYR A 48 -21.90 -13.22 12.64
N ASN A 49 -22.94 -14.00 12.29
CA ASN A 49 -24.37 -13.64 12.43
C ASN A 49 -24.65 -12.27 11.79
N VAL A 50 -24.39 -12.19 10.47
CA VAL A 50 -24.64 -11.03 9.60
C VAL A 50 -25.29 -11.49 8.30
N HIS A 51 -25.91 -10.56 7.57
CA HIS A 51 -26.51 -10.88 6.27
C HIS A 51 -25.40 -11.23 5.25
N TRP A 52 -25.72 -12.07 4.28
CA TRP A 52 -24.78 -12.45 3.24
C TRP A 52 -25.42 -12.39 1.85
N TYR A 53 -24.64 -11.98 0.88
CA TYR A 53 -25.05 -11.74 -0.49
C TYR A 53 -24.04 -12.35 -1.47
N LYS A 54 -24.55 -12.73 -2.66
CA LYS A 54 -23.70 -13.05 -3.79
C LYS A 54 -23.25 -11.78 -4.51
N ASP A 55 -24.17 -10.83 -4.61
CA ASP A 55 -24.01 -9.57 -5.33
C ASP A 55 -23.88 -8.40 -4.35
N TYR A 56 -22.81 -7.61 -4.52
CA TYR A 56 -22.54 -6.46 -3.64
C TYR A 56 -23.51 -5.30 -3.88
N GLY A 57 -24.02 -5.13 -5.11
CA GLY A 57 -25.02 -4.11 -5.42
C GLY A 57 -26.31 -4.39 -4.65
N GLU A 58 -26.80 -5.64 -4.69
CA GLU A 58 -27.95 -6.09 -3.90
C GLU A 58 -27.74 -5.85 -2.39
N MET A 59 -26.52 -6.14 -1.89
CA MET A 59 -26.16 -5.90 -0.49
C MET A 59 -26.30 -4.40 -0.14
N ILE A 60 -25.73 -3.52 -0.96
CA ILE A 60 -25.73 -2.06 -0.70
C ILE A 60 -27.15 -1.51 -0.73
N GLU A 61 -27.95 -1.88 -1.74
CA GLU A 61 -29.34 -1.42 -1.88
C GLU A 61 -30.23 -1.82 -0.70
N LYS A 62 -30.05 -3.03 -0.17
CA LYS A 62 -30.89 -3.57 0.91
C LYS A 62 -30.45 -3.12 2.30
N GLU A 63 -29.15 -2.96 2.53
CA GLU A 63 -28.62 -2.83 3.90
C GLU A 63 -28.37 -1.39 4.35
N LYS A 64 -28.50 -0.39 3.46
CA LYS A 64 -28.25 1.04 3.78
C LYS A 64 -26.92 1.22 4.52
N LEU A 65 -25.83 0.80 3.89
CA LEU A 65 -24.49 0.84 4.46
C LEU A 65 -23.91 2.26 4.40
N ASP A 66 -23.21 2.67 5.45
CA ASP A 66 -22.42 3.91 5.47
C ASP A 66 -21.08 3.73 4.78
N ALA A 67 -20.48 2.52 4.90
CA ALA A 67 -19.19 2.22 4.33
C ALA A 67 -19.01 0.73 4.04
N VAL A 68 -18.06 0.42 3.13
CA VAL A 68 -17.64 -0.95 2.85
C VAL A 68 -16.12 -1.07 2.77
N SER A 69 -15.60 -2.27 3.14
CA SER A 69 -14.28 -2.72 2.67
C SER A 69 -14.41 -3.43 1.33
N ILE A 70 -13.49 -3.17 0.40
CA ILE A 70 -13.36 -3.90 -0.86
C ILE A 70 -12.08 -4.75 -0.80
N CYS A 71 -12.24 -6.07 -0.73
CA CYS A 71 -11.18 -7.06 -0.51
C CYS A 71 -11.17 -8.13 -1.61
N VAL A 72 -11.18 -7.70 -2.85
CA VAL A 72 -11.26 -8.53 -4.05
C VAL A 72 -9.89 -8.60 -4.77
N PRO A 73 -9.73 -9.40 -5.85
CA PRO A 73 -8.53 -9.31 -6.70
C PRO A 73 -8.30 -7.92 -7.29
N HIS A 74 -7.02 -7.54 -7.48
CA HIS A 74 -6.59 -6.18 -7.85
C HIS A 74 -7.35 -5.60 -9.07
N PHE A 75 -7.54 -6.39 -10.12
CA PHE A 75 -8.23 -5.95 -11.35
C PHE A 75 -9.71 -5.58 -11.16
N LEU A 76 -10.29 -5.91 -10.02
CA LEU A 76 -11.67 -5.57 -9.67
C LEU A 76 -11.78 -4.31 -8.80
N HIS A 77 -10.68 -3.82 -8.22
CA HIS A 77 -10.68 -2.71 -7.29
C HIS A 77 -11.30 -1.46 -7.90
N ALA A 78 -10.80 -1.02 -9.06
CA ALA A 78 -11.31 0.18 -9.73
C ALA A 78 -12.80 0.05 -10.07
N LYS A 79 -13.19 -1.08 -10.70
CA LYS A 79 -14.58 -1.29 -11.11
C LYS A 79 -15.53 -1.27 -9.91
N ILE A 80 -15.28 -2.12 -8.92
CA ILE A 80 -16.19 -2.24 -7.76
C ILE A 80 -16.18 -0.96 -6.94
N GLY A 81 -15.02 -0.30 -6.78
CA GLY A 81 -14.94 0.98 -6.10
C GLY A 81 -15.77 2.07 -6.78
N LEU A 82 -15.68 2.16 -8.11
CA LEU A 82 -16.50 3.10 -8.87
C LEU A 82 -18.01 2.79 -8.75
N ASP A 83 -18.40 1.52 -8.84
CA ASP A 83 -19.79 1.11 -8.71
C ASP A 83 -20.34 1.43 -7.30
N VAL A 84 -19.55 1.14 -6.24
CA VAL A 84 -19.96 1.42 -4.84
C VAL A 84 -20.13 2.92 -4.58
N ILE A 85 -19.27 3.77 -5.13
CA ILE A 85 -19.35 5.23 -4.96
C ILE A 85 -20.61 5.79 -5.59
N ASP A 86 -21.18 5.17 -6.64
CA ASP A 86 -22.47 5.60 -7.23
C ASP A 86 -23.64 5.50 -6.24
N TYR A 87 -23.50 4.72 -5.18
CA TYR A 87 -24.48 4.62 -4.08
C TYR A 87 -24.17 5.57 -2.91
N ASP A 88 -23.24 6.50 -3.06
CA ASP A 88 -22.80 7.44 -2.01
C ASP A 88 -22.25 6.74 -0.75
N VAL A 89 -21.66 5.53 -0.90
CA VAL A 89 -21.11 4.71 0.17
C VAL A 89 -19.60 4.95 0.28
N ASN A 90 -19.11 5.18 1.50
CA ASN A 90 -17.67 5.33 1.76
C ASN A 90 -16.91 4.02 1.51
N VAL A 91 -15.68 4.10 0.99
CA VAL A 91 -14.90 2.95 0.55
C VAL A 91 -13.57 2.86 1.27
N LEU A 92 -13.32 1.75 1.96
CA LEU A 92 -11.97 1.32 2.35
C LEU A 92 -11.48 0.26 1.37
N MET A 93 -10.55 0.64 0.49
CA MET A 93 -9.98 -0.25 -0.51
C MET A 93 -8.80 -1.04 0.04
N GLU A 94 -8.76 -2.36 -0.19
CA GLU A 94 -7.51 -3.09 0.00
C GLU A 94 -6.41 -2.60 -0.94
N LYS A 95 -5.14 -2.77 -0.53
CA LYS A 95 -4.01 -2.42 -1.38
C LYS A 95 -3.82 -3.45 -2.53
N PRO A 96 -3.34 -3.01 -3.68
CA PRO A 96 -3.17 -1.62 -4.11
C PRO A 96 -4.51 -0.92 -4.28
N ILE A 97 -4.54 0.40 -4.25
CA ILE A 97 -5.79 1.12 -4.52
C ILE A 97 -6.42 0.70 -5.86
N THR A 98 -5.58 0.52 -6.88
CA THR A 98 -5.91 0.06 -8.24
C THR A 98 -4.66 -0.54 -8.89
N ILE A 99 -4.75 -1.06 -10.11
CA ILE A 99 -3.59 -1.52 -10.88
C ILE A 99 -2.83 -0.35 -11.51
N THR A 100 -3.52 0.67 -12.00
CA THR A 100 -2.90 1.81 -12.67
C THR A 100 -3.21 3.13 -11.96
N VAL A 101 -2.29 4.09 -12.10
CA VAL A 101 -2.48 5.45 -11.59
C VAL A 101 -3.71 6.12 -12.20
N GLY A 102 -4.02 5.84 -13.47
CA GLY A 102 -5.19 6.38 -14.16
C GLY A 102 -6.52 5.88 -13.57
N GLU A 103 -6.58 4.61 -13.18
CA GLU A 103 -7.74 4.07 -12.44
C GLU A 103 -7.87 4.70 -11.05
N ALA A 104 -6.75 4.90 -10.34
CA ALA A 104 -6.74 5.56 -9.04
C ALA A 104 -7.27 6.99 -9.13
N GLU A 105 -6.86 7.76 -10.13
CA GLU A 105 -7.35 9.12 -10.36
C GLU A 105 -8.85 9.18 -10.64
N LYS A 106 -9.37 8.26 -11.45
CA LYS A 106 -10.82 8.15 -11.72
C LYS A 106 -11.59 7.86 -10.43
N LEU A 107 -11.08 6.93 -9.61
CA LEU A 107 -11.71 6.55 -8.34
C LEU A 107 -11.71 7.72 -7.34
N ILE A 108 -10.58 8.40 -7.18
CA ILE A 108 -10.41 9.55 -6.28
C ILE A 108 -11.32 10.71 -6.72
N ASN A 109 -11.34 11.03 -8.01
CA ASN A 109 -12.16 12.12 -8.54
C ASN A 109 -13.66 11.82 -8.37
N LYS A 110 -14.08 10.56 -8.54
CA LYS A 110 -15.45 10.15 -8.30
C LYS A 110 -15.82 10.25 -6.81
N ALA A 111 -14.95 9.77 -5.90
CA ALA A 111 -15.18 9.89 -4.47
C ALA A 111 -15.34 11.35 -4.02
N LYS A 112 -14.50 12.25 -4.52
CA LYS A 112 -14.62 13.69 -4.28
C LYS A 112 -15.95 14.25 -4.79
N LYS A 113 -16.37 13.88 -6.01
CA LYS A 113 -17.64 14.34 -6.61
C LYS A 113 -18.85 13.90 -5.81
N HIS A 114 -18.82 12.70 -5.24
CA HIS A 114 -19.90 12.12 -4.42
C HIS A 114 -19.78 12.50 -2.93
N ASN A 115 -18.72 13.24 -2.55
CA ASN A 115 -18.44 13.60 -1.15
C ASN A 115 -18.35 12.38 -0.20
N VAL A 116 -17.77 11.27 -0.68
CA VAL A 116 -17.53 10.07 0.11
C VAL A 116 -16.06 9.93 0.44
N LYS A 117 -15.75 9.34 1.59
CA LYS A 117 -14.37 9.05 2.00
C LYS A 117 -13.87 7.82 1.25
N LEU A 118 -12.67 7.94 0.69
CA LEU A 118 -11.92 6.84 0.08
C LEU A 118 -10.64 6.61 0.88
N GLY A 119 -10.57 5.49 1.59
CA GLY A 119 -9.38 5.06 2.32
C GLY A 119 -8.68 3.90 1.62
N VAL A 120 -7.39 3.69 1.89
CA VAL A 120 -6.60 2.56 1.40
C VAL A 120 -5.97 1.80 2.56
N CYS A 121 -5.99 0.46 2.51
CA CYS A 121 -5.53 -0.38 3.60
C CYS A 121 -4.00 -0.56 3.58
N PHE A 122 -3.26 0.48 3.98
CA PHE A 122 -1.82 0.42 4.27
C PHE A 122 -1.59 0.31 5.78
N GLN A 123 -1.86 -0.87 6.33
CA GLN A 123 -1.88 -1.13 7.77
C GLN A 123 -0.54 -0.90 8.47
N HIS A 124 0.59 -0.90 7.76
CA HIS A 124 1.90 -0.60 8.39
C HIS A 124 2.07 0.85 8.82
N ARG A 125 1.24 1.78 8.33
CA ARG A 125 1.24 3.16 8.87
C ARG A 125 0.70 3.25 10.31
N ILE A 126 -0.06 2.24 10.76
CA ILE A 126 -0.63 2.15 12.13
C ILE A 126 0.21 1.26 13.06
N ASP A 127 1.26 0.65 12.57
CA ASP A 127 2.18 -0.08 13.44
C ASP A 127 2.82 0.89 14.45
N PRO A 128 3.00 0.46 15.72
CA PRO A 128 3.41 1.34 16.82
C PRO A 128 4.68 2.14 16.51
N GLU A 129 5.67 1.49 15.95
CA GLU A 129 6.95 2.10 15.57
C GLU A 129 6.76 3.13 14.45
N SER A 130 5.89 2.84 13.48
CA SER A 130 5.62 3.74 12.35
C SER A 130 4.98 5.04 12.80
N ILE A 131 4.03 4.99 13.73
CA ILE A 131 3.38 6.17 14.30
C ILE A 131 4.41 7.06 14.99
N VAL A 132 5.25 6.47 15.86
CA VAL A 132 6.26 7.22 16.62
C VAL A 132 7.33 7.79 15.70
N LEU A 133 7.82 7.00 14.72
CA LEU A 133 8.80 7.51 13.76
C LEU A 133 8.23 8.67 12.95
N LYS A 134 6.97 8.58 12.48
CA LYS A 134 6.34 9.67 11.74
C LYS A 134 6.20 10.95 12.57
N ASP A 135 5.85 10.82 13.83
CA ASP A 135 5.80 11.95 14.76
C ASP A 135 7.18 12.59 14.98
N LEU A 136 8.20 11.77 15.22
CA LEU A 136 9.59 12.24 15.36
C LEU A 136 10.11 12.95 14.12
N ILE A 137 9.79 12.43 12.92
CA ILE A 137 10.15 13.05 11.63
C ILE A 137 9.50 14.42 11.52
N LYS A 138 8.18 14.49 11.76
CA LYS A 138 7.41 15.74 11.68
C LYS A 138 7.89 16.79 12.67
N ASN A 139 8.31 16.37 13.87
CA ASN A 139 8.61 17.25 14.99
C ASN A 139 10.11 17.44 15.27
N GLY A 140 11.00 17.27 14.26
CA GLY A 140 12.37 17.67 14.52
C GLY A 140 13.51 17.01 13.73
N MET A 141 13.24 16.11 12.81
CA MET A 141 14.30 15.49 12.00
C MET A 141 14.78 16.37 10.84
N GLY A 142 14.00 17.40 10.48
CA GLY A 142 14.30 18.28 9.34
C GLY A 142 14.02 17.65 7.99
N GLU A 143 14.70 18.14 6.95
CA GLU A 143 14.48 17.68 5.57
C GLU A 143 15.15 16.32 5.30
N PRO A 144 14.50 15.42 4.57
CA PRO A 144 15.14 14.19 4.11
C PRO A 144 16.27 14.51 3.13
N LEU A 145 17.37 13.80 3.23
CA LEU A 145 18.55 13.95 2.38
C LEU A 145 18.76 12.74 1.47
N ARG A 146 18.55 11.54 2.00
CA ARG A 146 18.58 10.29 1.25
C ARG A 146 17.80 9.20 1.98
N GLY A 147 17.36 8.19 1.21
CA GLY A 147 16.74 6.99 1.78
C GLY A 147 17.17 5.73 1.03
N ASN A 148 17.18 4.60 1.74
CA ASN A 148 17.36 3.28 1.18
C ASN A 148 16.23 2.36 1.66
N LEU A 149 15.70 1.57 0.75
CA LEU A 149 14.72 0.54 1.03
C LEU A 149 15.16 -0.76 0.36
N LEU A 150 15.44 -1.77 1.17
CA LEU A 150 15.63 -3.14 0.73
C LEU A 150 14.49 -3.97 1.31
N TYR A 151 13.67 -4.54 0.45
CA TYR A 151 12.62 -5.47 0.85
C TYR A 151 12.65 -6.70 -0.04
N THR A 152 12.90 -7.84 0.57
CA THR A 152 12.86 -9.13 -0.11
C THR A 152 11.99 -10.11 0.67
N CYS A 153 11.35 -11.03 -0.04
CA CYS A 153 10.56 -12.08 0.56
C CYS A 153 10.69 -13.39 -0.21
N TYR A 154 10.24 -14.47 0.39
CA TYR A 154 10.18 -15.76 -0.28
C TYR A 154 8.74 -16.09 -0.65
N ARG A 155 8.52 -16.38 -1.94
CA ARG A 155 7.29 -16.98 -2.45
C ARG A 155 7.67 -18.22 -3.26
N ASP A 156 6.99 -19.32 -3.04
CA ASP A 156 7.15 -20.50 -3.90
C ASP A 156 6.20 -20.40 -5.12
N GLN A 157 6.42 -21.24 -6.12
CA GLN A 157 5.59 -21.25 -7.32
C GLN A 157 4.11 -21.53 -7.03
N ARG A 158 3.78 -22.27 -5.95
CA ARG A 158 2.40 -22.57 -5.53
C ARG A 158 1.65 -21.31 -5.08
N TYR A 159 2.36 -20.29 -4.61
CA TYR A 159 1.76 -19.00 -4.26
C TYR A 159 1.06 -18.38 -5.49
N TYR A 160 1.71 -18.41 -6.63
CA TYR A 160 1.18 -17.87 -7.89
C TYR A 160 0.12 -18.77 -8.53
N GLY A 161 0.07 -20.04 -8.20
CA GLY A 161 -0.99 -20.96 -8.61
C GLY A 161 -2.34 -20.76 -7.89
N LYS A 162 -2.40 -19.86 -6.89
CA LYS A 162 -3.62 -19.57 -6.13
C LYS A 162 -4.52 -18.54 -6.84
N GLY A 163 -5.16 -18.95 -7.90
CA GLY A 163 -6.04 -18.11 -8.71
C GLY A 163 -5.35 -17.64 -10.00
N ALA A 164 -6.11 -17.61 -11.08
CA ALA A 164 -5.61 -17.32 -12.42
C ALA A 164 -5.07 -15.90 -12.63
N TRP A 165 -5.31 -14.98 -11.68
CA TRP A 165 -4.92 -13.57 -11.78
C TRP A 165 -3.53 -13.26 -11.19
N ARG A 166 -3.02 -14.14 -10.28
CA ARG A 166 -1.71 -13.92 -9.67
C ARG A 166 -0.58 -14.20 -10.65
N GLY A 167 0.48 -13.42 -10.57
CA GLY A 167 1.63 -13.53 -11.46
C GLY A 167 1.34 -13.10 -12.89
N THR A 168 0.25 -12.34 -13.13
CA THR A 168 -0.15 -11.89 -14.48
C THR A 168 -0.28 -10.37 -14.54
N TRP A 169 0.07 -9.79 -15.70
CA TRP A 169 -0.08 -8.34 -15.90
C TRP A 169 -1.53 -7.90 -15.91
N TRP A 170 -2.44 -8.72 -16.44
CA TRP A 170 -3.85 -8.36 -16.54
C TRP A 170 -4.59 -8.37 -15.22
N GLY A 171 -4.21 -9.26 -14.32
CA GLY A 171 -4.98 -9.50 -13.08
C GLY A 171 -4.33 -8.94 -11.83
N GLU A 172 -3.00 -9.04 -11.73
CA GLU A 172 -2.24 -8.51 -10.58
C GLU A 172 -1.69 -7.11 -10.88
N GLY A 173 -1.32 -6.82 -12.14
CA GLY A 173 -0.79 -5.54 -12.58
C GLY A 173 0.71 -5.36 -12.32
N GLY A 174 1.38 -6.39 -11.87
CA GLY A 174 2.79 -6.47 -11.52
C GLY A 174 3.03 -7.62 -10.55
N GLY A 175 4.27 -7.84 -10.17
CA GLY A 175 4.69 -8.93 -9.30
C GLY A 175 5.02 -8.46 -7.88
N VAL A 176 6.29 -8.61 -7.50
CA VAL A 176 6.74 -8.24 -6.15
C VAL A 176 6.46 -6.77 -5.80
N LEU A 177 6.55 -5.88 -6.77
CA LEU A 177 6.35 -4.44 -6.57
C LEU A 177 4.94 -4.11 -6.09
N ILE A 178 3.92 -4.60 -6.80
CA ILE A 178 2.53 -4.22 -6.54
C ILE A 178 1.87 -5.04 -5.43
N ASN A 179 2.35 -6.25 -5.18
CA ASN A 179 1.71 -7.14 -4.21
C ASN A 179 2.39 -7.12 -2.83
N GLN A 180 3.70 -7.39 -2.77
CA GLN A 180 4.42 -7.50 -1.50
C GLN A 180 5.11 -6.20 -1.10
N ALA A 181 5.89 -5.61 -2.01
CA ALA A 181 6.72 -4.45 -1.71
C ALA A 181 5.92 -3.16 -1.54
N ILE A 182 4.72 -3.05 -2.09
CA ILE A 182 3.91 -1.82 -2.08
C ILE A 182 3.66 -1.28 -0.67
N HIS A 183 3.54 -2.14 0.34
CA HIS A 183 3.42 -1.72 1.74
C HIS A 183 4.64 -0.95 2.24
N TYR A 184 5.82 -1.40 1.84
CA TYR A 184 7.10 -0.79 2.26
C TYR A 184 7.45 0.40 1.39
N ILE A 185 7.05 0.40 0.11
CA ILE A 185 7.09 1.57 -0.77
C ILE A 185 6.23 2.70 -0.18
N ASP A 186 5.01 2.38 0.23
CA ASP A 186 4.11 3.33 0.90
C ASP A 186 4.75 3.91 2.16
N LEU A 187 5.20 3.06 3.07
CA LEU A 187 5.81 3.47 4.33
C LEU A 187 7.06 4.32 4.10
N PHE A 188 7.89 3.95 3.12
CA PHE A 188 9.12 4.64 2.79
C PHE A 188 8.86 6.07 2.29
N PHE A 189 7.96 6.26 1.32
CA PHE A 189 7.61 7.59 0.83
C PHE A 189 6.81 8.41 1.84
N TRP A 190 6.00 7.74 2.68
CA TRP A 190 5.34 8.40 3.79
C TRP A 190 6.34 8.97 4.81
N PHE A 191 7.40 8.24 5.16
CA PHE A 191 8.46 8.74 6.04
C PHE A 191 9.31 9.83 5.37
N LEU A 192 9.67 9.68 4.10
CA LEU A 192 10.38 10.71 3.35
C LEU A 192 9.58 12.01 3.29
N GLY A 193 8.25 11.94 3.17
CA GLY A 193 7.38 13.12 3.11
C GLY A 193 7.65 14.01 1.90
N LYS A 194 8.28 13.47 0.85
CA LYS A 194 8.62 14.12 -0.41
C LYS A 194 8.23 13.22 -1.57
N LYS A 195 7.69 13.82 -2.63
CA LYS A 195 7.28 13.07 -3.83
C LYS A 195 8.48 12.81 -4.73
N PRO A 196 8.54 11.64 -5.37
CA PRO A 196 9.51 11.39 -6.43
C PRO A 196 9.17 12.23 -7.66
N VAL A 197 10.21 12.75 -8.35
CA VAL A 197 10.07 13.48 -9.60
C VAL A 197 10.73 12.77 -10.78
N LYS A 198 11.68 11.85 -10.51
CA LYS A 198 12.32 11.01 -11.54
C LYS A 198 12.64 9.65 -10.95
N ILE A 199 12.41 8.59 -11.74
CA ILE A 199 12.76 7.22 -11.40
C ILE A 199 13.51 6.57 -12.58
N TYR A 200 14.60 5.86 -12.27
CA TYR A 200 15.24 4.91 -13.16
C TYR A 200 15.29 3.55 -12.49
N SER A 201 14.97 2.50 -13.24
CA SER A 201 14.89 1.15 -12.70
C SER A 201 15.32 0.08 -13.68
N MET A 202 15.65 -1.08 -13.12
CA MET A 202 15.77 -2.36 -13.81
C MET A 202 14.84 -3.36 -13.10
N MET A 203 14.15 -4.18 -13.88
CA MET A 203 13.29 -5.26 -13.36
C MET A 203 13.39 -6.48 -14.27
N ASP A 204 13.20 -7.65 -13.71
CA ASP A 204 13.15 -8.90 -14.46
C ASP A 204 12.32 -9.94 -13.72
N ASN A 205 12.03 -11.02 -14.40
CA ASN A 205 11.56 -12.27 -13.85
C ASN A 205 12.74 -13.25 -13.93
N MET A 206 13.32 -13.60 -12.78
CA MET A 206 14.52 -14.39 -12.72
C MET A 206 14.28 -15.87 -12.43
N LEU A 207 13.38 -16.18 -11.49
CA LEU A 207 13.25 -17.53 -10.97
C LEU A 207 11.83 -18.11 -11.05
N HIS A 208 10.79 -17.28 -11.04
CA HIS A 208 9.42 -17.79 -11.07
C HIS A 208 8.90 -17.93 -12.50
N ASN A 209 8.08 -18.97 -12.74
CA ASN A 209 7.34 -19.11 -13.98
C ASN A 209 6.05 -18.29 -13.93
N ILE A 210 6.17 -16.97 -14.09
CA ILE A 210 5.09 -15.97 -14.07
C ILE A 210 5.33 -14.92 -15.17
N GLU A 211 4.33 -14.10 -15.47
CA GLU A 211 4.43 -13.05 -16.49
C GLU A 211 5.11 -11.77 -15.97
N VAL A 212 4.95 -11.49 -14.68
CA VAL A 212 5.33 -10.25 -14.01
C VAL A 212 6.75 -10.34 -13.41
N GLU A 213 7.27 -9.23 -12.93
CA GLU A 213 8.59 -9.16 -12.31
C GLU A 213 8.62 -9.87 -10.93
N ASP A 214 9.67 -10.60 -10.65
CA ASP A 214 9.98 -11.15 -9.33
C ASP A 214 11.17 -10.45 -8.65
N THR A 215 11.83 -9.52 -9.37
CA THR A 215 12.88 -8.64 -8.86
C THR A 215 12.86 -7.26 -9.52
N ALA A 216 13.23 -6.24 -8.76
CA ALA A 216 13.42 -4.89 -9.27
C ALA A 216 14.42 -4.10 -8.42
N SER A 217 15.18 -3.22 -9.07
CA SER A 217 16.04 -2.22 -8.43
C SER A 217 15.76 -0.84 -9.03
N ALA A 218 15.62 0.18 -8.20
CA ALA A 218 15.29 1.53 -8.64
C ALA A 218 16.06 2.60 -7.88
N VAL A 219 16.33 3.71 -8.57
CA VAL A 219 16.81 4.96 -7.97
C VAL A 219 15.82 6.07 -8.29
N SER A 220 15.61 6.98 -7.34
CA SER A 220 14.67 8.08 -7.47
C SER A 220 15.28 9.40 -7.04
N LEU A 221 14.97 10.47 -7.76
CA LEU A 221 15.16 11.85 -7.34
C LEU A 221 13.83 12.38 -6.80
N LEU A 222 13.87 13.05 -5.64
CA LEU A 222 12.69 13.65 -5.02
C LEU A 222 12.61 15.15 -5.28
N GLU A 223 11.46 15.77 -5.03
CA GLU A 223 11.19 17.18 -5.30
C GLU A 223 12.14 18.17 -4.61
N ASN A 224 12.77 17.78 -3.51
CA ASN A 224 13.79 18.56 -2.79
C ASN A 224 15.24 18.18 -3.18
N ASN A 225 15.44 17.47 -4.29
CA ASN A 225 16.72 16.92 -4.77
C ASN A 225 17.34 15.84 -3.86
N SER A 226 16.65 15.33 -2.85
CA SER A 226 17.09 14.15 -2.13
C SER A 226 16.97 12.90 -3.01
N GLN A 227 17.66 11.83 -2.64
CA GLN A 227 17.77 10.63 -3.43
C GLN A 227 17.24 9.41 -2.65
N ALA A 228 16.59 8.50 -3.35
CA ALA A 228 16.12 7.24 -2.81
C ALA A 228 16.63 6.06 -3.66
N VAL A 229 17.04 4.99 -2.98
CA VAL A 229 17.44 3.71 -3.60
C VAL A 229 16.51 2.63 -3.08
N MET A 230 16.01 1.80 -3.97
CA MET A 230 15.06 0.73 -3.64
C MET A 230 15.45 -0.58 -4.32
N GLN A 231 15.35 -1.70 -3.61
CA GLN A 231 15.58 -3.03 -4.16
C GLN A 231 14.56 -4.02 -3.61
N PHE A 232 14.04 -4.87 -4.50
CA PHE A 232 12.95 -5.81 -4.21
C PHE A 232 13.20 -7.16 -4.85
N SER A 233 12.80 -8.24 -4.16
CA SER A 233 12.62 -9.55 -4.78
C SER A 233 11.59 -10.41 -4.05
N SER A 234 11.05 -11.44 -4.74
CA SER A 234 10.11 -12.40 -4.15
C SER A 234 10.68 -13.82 -4.01
N PHE A 235 11.96 -14.00 -4.24
CA PHE A 235 12.63 -15.31 -4.21
C PHE A 235 13.71 -15.44 -3.12
N ASP A 236 13.95 -14.43 -2.31
CA ASP A 236 14.99 -14.44 -1.30
C ASP A 236 14.65 -15.30 -0.09
N HIS A 237 15.56 -16.20 0.25
CA HIS A 237 15.50 -16.97 1.49
C HIS A 237 16.89 -17.01 2.14
N PRO A 238 17.09 -16.42 3.34
CA PRO A 238 16.11 -15.71 4.16
C PRO A 238 15.66 -14.37 3.56
N SER A 239 14.45 -13.94 3.91
CA SER A 239 13.92 -12.62 3.55
C SER A 239 14.63 -11.50 4.30
N ILE A 240 14.75 -10.33 3.69
CA ILE A 240 15.38 -9.14 4.29
C ILE A 240 14.41 -7.96 4.20
N PHE A 241 14.32 -7.22 5.30
CA PHE A 241 13.71 -5.91 5.34
C PHE A 241 14.68 -4.93 5.97
N HIS A 242 15.00 -3.85 5.25
CA HIS A 242 15.81 -2.75 5.76
C HIS A 242 15.37 -1.44 5.13
N LEU A 243 15.04 -0.48 5.97
CA LEU A 243 14.70 0.89 5.60
C LEU A 243 15.60 1.83 6.41
N ASP A 244 16.35 2.70 5.75
CA ASP A 244 17.07 3.79 6.41
C ASP A 244 16.82 5.11 5.71
N ILE A 245 16.60 6.18 6.48
CA ILE A 245 16.46 7.54 5.97
C ILE A 245 17.34 8.47 6.78
N ARG A 246 18.11 9.31 6.08
CA ARG A 246 18.90 10.39 6.64
C ARG A 246 18.17 11.71 6.43
N PHE A 247 18.02 12.42 7.52
CA PHE A 247 17.47 13.78 7.56
C PHE A 247 18.55 14.77 7.92
N SER A 248 18.27 16.06 7.72
CA SER A 248 19.23 17.13 8.07
C SER A 248 19.52 17.25 9.56
N ARG A 249 18.71 16.64 10.42
CA ARG A 249 18.84 16.66 11.90
C ARG A 249 18.72 15.28 12.55
N GLY A 250 19.00 14.21 11.80
CA GLY A 250 18.94 12.87 12.36
C GLY A 250 18.80 11.76 11.33
N ALA A 251 18.42 10.60 11.81
CA ALA A 251 18.18 9.43 10.99
C ALA A 251 17.21 8.46 11.64
N ILE A 252 16.56 7.65 10.81
CA ILE A 252 15.79 6.49 11.22
C ILE A 252 16.33 5.23 10.54
N ILE A 253 16.22 4.10 11.21
CA ILE A 253 16.41 2.77 10.65
C ILE A 253 15.27 1.90 11.14
N MET A 254 14.71 1.10 10.22
CA MET A 254 13.69 0.09 10.51
C MET A 254 14.06 -1.21 9.79
N ASP A 255 14.11 -2.30 10.51
CA ASP A 255 14.45 -3.63 10.01
C ASP A 255 13.72 -4.73 10.81
N SER A 256 14.04 -6.00 10.56
CA SER A 256 13.43 -7.14 11.25
C SER A 256 13.70 -7.17 12.78
N SER A 257 14.65 -6.39 13.27
CA SER A 257 14.96 -6.26 14.70
C SER A 257 14.16 -5.14 15.40
N GLY A 258 13.40 -4.34 14.62
CA GLY A 258 12.59 -3.23 15.10
C GLY A 258 13.03 -1.90 14.50
N ALA A 259 12.66 -0.82 15.18
CA ALA A 259 12.92 0.55 14.73
C ALA A 259 13.80 1.31 15.69
N LYS A 260 14.72 2.11 15.15
CA LYS A 260 15.59 2.99 15.91
C LYS A 260 15.78 4.33 15.22
N TYR A 261 16.08 5.33 15.99
CA TYR A 261 16.32 6.69 15.51
C TYR A 261 17.48 7.35 16.24
N VAL A 262 18.01 8.40 15.63
CA VAL A 262 18.98 9.29 16.25
C VAL A 262 18.67 10.72 15.86
N LYS A 263 18.74 11.63 16.84
CA LYS A 263 18.71 13.08 16.59
C LYS A 263 20.14 13.63 16.59
N THR A 264 20.41 14.53 15.67
CA THR A 264 21.71 15.20 15.56
C THR A 264 21.49 16.71 15.49
N PRO A 265 22.50 17.52 15.78
CA PRO A 265 22.50 18.91 15.35
C PRO A 265 22.31 19.00 13.82
N MET A 266 22.10 20.23 13.30
CA MET A 266 22.00 20.44 11.86
C MET A 266 23.29 19.96 11.18
N LEU A 267 23.19 19.00 10.26
CA LEU A 267 24.36 18.42 9.60
C LEU A 267 25.18 19.48 8.83
N ARG A 268 24.52 20.46 8.21
CA ARG A 268 25.20 21.56 7.53
C ARG A 268 26.12 22.34 8.48
N ASP A 269 25.63 22.65 9.68
CA ASP A 269 26.40 23.42 10.67
C ASP A 269 27.63 22.63 11.17
N MET A 270 27.49 21.30 11.27
CA MET A 270 28.63 20.41 11.57
C MET A 270 29.64 20.37 10.42
N ILE A 271 29.18 20.24 9.18
CA ILE A 271 30.03 20.22 7.97
C ILE A 271 30.79 21.56 7.81
N GLU A 272 30.14 22.68 8.10
CA GLU A 272 30.74 24.00 8.04
C GLU A 272 31.57 24.37 9.29
N ASN A 273 31.78 23.42 10.21
CA ASN A 273 32.49 23.59 11.50
C ASN A 273 31.94 24.73 12.39
N LYS A 274 30.65 25.04 12.28
CA LYS A 274 29.97 26.01 13.17
C LYS A 274 29.65 25.40 14.52
N ILE A 275 29.55 24.10 14.59
CA ILE A 275 29.32 23.31 15.79
C ILE A 275 30.21 22.05 15.75
N GLU A 276 30.60 21.55 16.93
CA GLU A 276 31.39 20.32 17.02
C GLU A 276 30.59 19.11 16.57
N LYS A 277 31.28 18.14 15.97
CA LYS A 277 30.74 16.83 15.66
C LYS A 277 30.43 16.11 16.97
N THR A 278 29.21 15.65 17.12
CA THR A 278 28.80 14.78 18.23
C THR A 278 28.75 13.32 17.81
N GLU A 279 29.11 12.40 18.71
CA GLU A 279 28.87 10.98 18.46
C GLU A 279 27.37 10.69 18.64
N PRO A 280 26.73 10.02 17.67
CA PRO A 280 25.29 9.80 17.69
C PRO A 280 24.91 8.67 18.65
N GLU A 281 23.92 8.95 19.51
CA GLU A 281 23.30 7.93 20.36
C GLU A 281 21.98 7.45 19.75
N TRP A 282 21.95 6.20 19.33
CA TRP A 282 20.76 5.57 18.78
C TRP A 282 19.80 5.15 19.87
N ALA A 283 18.56 5.61 19.76
CA ALA A 283 17.46 5.18 20.60
C ALA A 283 16.64 4.11 19.87
N THR A 284 16.39 2.99 20.53
CA THR A 284 15.53 1.91 20.03
C THR A 284 14.10 2.14 20.50
N LEU A 285 13.16 2.02 19.58
CA LEU A 285 11.74 2.06 19.91
C LEU A 285 11.30 0.70 20.46
N SER A 286 10.69 0.71 21.63
CA SER A 286 10.19 -0.51 22.27
C SER A 286 8.99 -0.20 23.18
N ASN A 287 8.15 -1.21 23.43
CA ASN A 287 7.03 -1.13 24.37
C ASN A 287 6.01 -0.01 24.09
N ILE A 288 5.82 0.33 22.81
CA ILE A 288 4.87 1.35 22.39
C ILE A 288 3.46 0.76 22.48
N LYS A 289 2.58 1.44 23.20
CA LYS A 289 1.17 1.03 23.31
C LYS A 289 0.32 1.85 22.35
N VAL A 290 -0.40 1.17 21.47
CA VAL A 290 -1.45 1.74 20.63
C VAL A 290 -2.75 0.97 20.85
N LYS A 291 -3.88 1.61 20.59
CA LYS A 291 -5.19 0.99 20.85
C LYS A 291 -5.45 -0.21 19.94
N TYR A 292 -5.21 -0.03 18.65
CA TYR A 292 -5.37 -1.05 17.63
C TYR A 292 -4.23 -0.98 16.61
N THR A 293 -3.86 -2.13 16.02
CA THR A 293 -2.83 -2.29 14.99
C THR A 293 -3.37 -3.04 13.78
N GLY A 294 -2.60 -3.09 12.70
CA GLY A 294 -2.93 -3.87 11.52
C GLY A 294 -4.27 -3.44 10.89
N HIS A 295 -4.99 -4.38 10.32
CA HIS A 295 -6.30 -4.13 9.70
C HIS A 295 -7.31 -3.51 10.69
N LYS A 296 -7.30 -3.96 11.96
CA LYS A 296 -8.20 -3.42 12.98
C LYS A 296 -7.95 -1.93 13.23
N GLY A 297 -6.69 -1.51 13.25
CA GLY A 297 -6.33 -0.10 13.40
C GLY A 297 -6.76 0.76 12.22
N ILE A 298 -6.58 0.28 10.97
CA ILE A 298 -7.02 0.99 9.77
C ILE A 298 -8.54 1.12 9.69
N LEU A 299 -9.29 0.04 10.01
CA LEU A 299 -10.75 0.11 10.03
C LEU A 299 -11.24 1.08 11.11
N TYR A 300 -10.62 1.08 12.28
CA TYR A 300 -10.95 2.01 13.36
C TYR A 300 -10.72 3.47 12.97
N ASP A 301 -9.57 3.77 12.35
CA ASP A 301 -9.25 5.10 11.82
C ASP A 301 -10.25 5.53 10.74
N PHE A 302 -10.53 4.66 9.77
CA PHE A 302 -11.45 4.94 8.68
C PHE A 302 -12.89 5.22 9.18
N ALA A 303 -13.38 4.42 10.13
CA ALA A 303 -14.69 4.64 10.72
C ALA A 303 -14.76 5.98 11.49
N ASN A 304 -13.72 6.32 12.25
CA ASN A 304 -13.64 7.62 12.93
C ASN A 304 -13.54 8.78 11.94
N ALA A 305 -12.83 8.61 10.82
CA ALA A 305 -12.75 9.62 9.77
C ALA A 305 -14.14 9.96 9.20
N ILE A 306 -15.00 8.94 9.03
CA ILE A 306 -16.41 9.14 8.61
C ILE A 306 -17.21 9.83 9.71
N ILE A 307 -17.15 9.36 10.95
CA ILE A 307 -17.92 9.89 12.09
C ILE A 307 -17.57 11.35 12.38
N GLU A 308 -16.29 11.71 12.27
CA GLU A 308 -15.76 13.03 12.59
C GLU A 308 -15.65 13.95 11.35
N ASP A 309 -16.06 13.47 10.18
CA ASP A 309 -15.93 14.15 8.87
C ASP A 309 -14.50 14.65 8.59
N LYS A 310 -13.52 13.78 8.83
CA LYS A 310 -12.11 14.04 8.57
C LYS A 310 -11.58 13.16 7.43
N GLU A 311 -10.38 13.48 6.94
CA GLU A 311 -9.67 12.56 6.05
C GLU A 311 -9.13 11.35 6.83
N PRO A 312 -9.24 10.13 6.28
CA PRO A 312 -8.60 8.97 6.87
C PRO A 312 -7.06 9.08 6.81
N LEU A 313 -6.38 8.40 7.72
CA LEU A 313 -4.90 8.38 7.78
C LEU A 313 -4.26 8.03 6.44
N VAL A 314 -4.88 7.14 5.69
CA VAL A 314 -4.47 6.77 4.34
C VAL A 314 -5.63 7.05 3.40
N SER A 315 -5.72 8.29 2.93
CA SER A 315 -6.72 8.67 1.92
C SER A 315 -6.39 8.08 0.55
N GLY A 316 -7.34 8.11 -0.37
CA GLY A 316 -7.11 7.71 -1.76
C GLY A 316 -5.94 8.45 -2.41
N GLU A 317 -5.77 9.75 -2.13
CA GLU A 317 -4.63 10.55 -2.63
C GLU A 317 -3.29 10.05 -2.08
N GLU A 318 -3.24 9.71 -0.80
CA GLU A 318 -2.05 9.11 -0.17
C GLU A 318 -1.76 7.72 -0.77
N GLY A 319 -2.79 6.89 -0.93
CA GLY A 319 -2.65 5.55 -1.52
C GLY A 319 -2.22 5.56 -2.98
N LYS A 320 -2.58 6.63 -3.74
CA LYS A 320 -2.16 6.81 -5.13
C LYS A 320 -0.64 6.95 -5.27
N ILE A 321 0.05 7.56 -4.31
CA ILE A 321 1.50 7.76 -4.38
C ILE A 321 2.23 6.43 -4.57
N SER A 322 1.83 5.40 -3.83
CA SER A 322 2.48 4.10 -3.88
C SER A 322 2.28 3.41 -5.24
N ILE A 323 1.07 3.45 -5.79
CA ILE A 323 0.81 2.85 -7.10
C ILE A 323 1.48 3.64 -8.23
N GLU A 324 1.57 4.95 -8.14
CA GLU A 324 2.28 5.78 -9.11
C GLU A 324 3.79 5.46 -9.12
N VAL A 325 4.41 5.28 -7.95
CA VAL A 325 5.80 4.82 -7.83
C VAL A 325 5.99 3.45 -8.43
N VAL A 326 5.12 2.49 -8.13
CA VAL A 326 5.16 1.13 -8.70
C VAL A 326 5.05 1.18 -10.21
N ASN A 327 4.08 1.93 -10.75
CA ASN A 327 3.89 2.09 -12.19
C ASN A 327 5.11 2.77 -12.85
N ALA A 328 5.73 3.76 -12.20
CA ALA A 328 6.93 4.41 -12.71
C ALA A 328 8.15 3.47 -12.72
N ILE A 329 8.31 2.62 -11.70
CA ILE A 329 9.36 1.59 -11.67
C ILE A 329 9.14 0.60 -12.81
N ILE A 330 7.92 0.08 -13.00
CA ILE A 330 7.57 -0.86 -14.08
C ILE A 330 7.83 -0.20 -15.44
N MET A 331 7.34 1.02 -15.65
CA MET A 331 7.51 1.76 -16.90
C MET A 331 8.99 2.01 -17.22
N SER A 332 9.78 2.45 -16.24
CA SER A 332 11.21 2.68 -16.40
C SER A 332 11.97 1.40 -16.76
N GLY A 333 11.72 0.32 -16.03
CA GLY A 333 12.35 -0.98 -16.30
C GLY A 333 11.96 -1.56 -17.66
N PHE A 334 10.72 -1.34 -18.11
CA PHE A 334 10.27 -1.77 -19.43
C PHE A 334 10.93 -0.97 -20.56
N LEU A 335 11.03 0.35 -20.39
CA LEU A 335 11.55 1.26 -21.42
C LEU A 335 13.09 1.39 -21.38
N GLY A 336 13.75 0.97 -20.31
CA GLY A 336 15.20 1.15 -20.10
C GLY A 336 15.62 2.62 -20.00
N LYS A 337 14.75 3.51 -19.52
CA LYS A 337 15.02 4.97 -19.43
C LYS A 337 14.46 5.60 -18.18
N VAL A 338 14.94 6.80 -17.86
CA VAL A 338 14.37 7.62 -16.78
C VAL A 338 12.92 7.96 -17.10
N VAL A 339 12.05 7.84 -16.10
CA VAL A 339 10.64 8.23 -16.14
C VAL A 339 10.45 9.42 -15.22
N GLU A 340 9.73 10.44 -15.68
CA GLU A 340 9.36 11.62 -14.90
C GLU A 340 7.99 11.43 -14.27
N LEU A 341 7.81 12.02 -13.07
CA LEU A 341 6.54 12.02 -12.34
C LEU A 341 6.05 13.49 -12.16
N PRO A 342 4.73 13.72 -12.09
CA PRO A 342 3.67 12.70 -12.12
C PRO A 342 3.59 11.97 -13.46
N LEU A 343 3.19 10.69 -13.41
CA LEU A 343 3.03 9.88 -14.63
C LEU A 343 1.89 10.40 -15.50
N ASN A 344 2.09 10.31 -16.84
CA ASN A 344 0.96 10.36 -17.75
C ASN A 344 0.21 9.01 -17.71
N PRO A 345 -1.06 8.99 -17.24
CA PRO A 345 -1.82 7.75 -17.11
C PRO A 345 -1.99 6.98 -18.42
N GLU A 346 -2.25 7.71 -19.53
CA GLU A 346 -2.45 7.08 -20.85
C GLU A 346 -1.17 6.41 -21.39
N GLU A 347 0.00 6.98 -21.06
CA GLU A 347 1.27 6.38 -21.46
C GLU A 347 1.52 5.08 -20.69
N TYR A 348 1.23 5.07 -19.39
CA TYR A 348 1.36 3.85 -18.59
C TYR A 348 0.36 2.77 -19.03
N ASP A 349 -0.90 3.12 -19.30
CA ASP A 349 -1.91 2.18 -19.77
C ASP A 349 -1.46 1.51 -21.08
N LYS A 350 -0.86 2.26 -22.03
CA LYS A 350 -0.27 1.69 -23.24
C LYS A 350 0.90 0.74 -22.98
N ILE A 351 1.70 1.02 -21.94
CA ILE A 351 2.79 0.10 -21.54
C ILE A 351 2.20 -1.18 -20.94
N LEU A 352 1.20 -1.05 -20.06
CA LEU A 352 0.56 -2.21 -19.45
C LEU A 352 -0.09 -3.12 -20.50
N GLU A 353 -0.75 -2.57 -21.53
CA GLU A 353 -1.29 -3.38 -22.64
C GLU A 353 -0.18 -4.18 -23.36
N LYS A 354 0.97 -3.57 -23.63
CA LYS A 354 2.12 -4.30 -24.22
C LYS A 354 2.68 -5.37 -23.28
N LEU A 355 2.65 -5.12 -21.95
CA LEU A 355 3.10 -6.10 -20.96
C LEU A 355 2.15 -7.30 -20.89
N LYS A 356 0.83 -7.10 -21.05
CA LYS A 356 -0.17 -8.17 -21.09
C LYS A 356 0.02 -9.14 -22.26
N GLU A 357 0.68 -8.71 -23.33
CA GLU A 357 1.02 -9.57 -24.47
C GLU A 357 2.25 -10.47 -24.21
N ARG A 358 3.02 -10.18 -23.13
CA ARG A 358 4.19 -11.00 -22.77
C ARG A 358 3.76 -12.33 -22.18
N LYS A 359 4.40 -13.39 -22.65
CA LYS A 359 4.27 -14.73 -22.07
C LYS A 359 5.21 -14.86 -20.86
N PRO A 360 4.89 -15.75 -19.89
CA PRO A 360 5.83 -16.12 -18.86
C PRO A 360 7.19 -16.44 -19.47
N LEU A 361 8.25 -15.99 -18.83
CA LEU A 361 9.63 -16.26 -19.28
C LEU A 361 9.96 -17.75 -19.04
N GLY A 362 9.23 -18.65 -19.73
CA GLY A 362 9.52 -20.08 -19.69
C GLY A 362 11.01 -20.30 -19.98
N GLU A 363 11.72 -20.92 -19.05
CA GLU A 363 13.08 -21.47 -19.20
C GLU A 363 14.21 -20.50 -19.56
N LYS A 364 14.13 -19.21 -19.21
CA LYS A 364 15.22 -18.28 -19.47
C LYS A 364 16.49 -18.61 -18.65
N TYR A 365 16.34 -19.32 -17.56
CA TYR A 365 17.43 -19.76 -16.67
C TYR A 365 17.17 -21.18 -16.16
N SER A 366 17.49 -22.19 -16.97
CA SER A 366 17.81 -23.51 -16.44
C SER A 366 19.19 -23.39 -15.77
N LEU A 367 19.20 -23.12 -14.47
CA LEU A 367 20.38 -23.27 -13.64
C LEU A 367 20.70 -24.73 -13.42
#